data_22055e398f666bdb7ffb10dd940afb76
#
_entry.id   22055e398f666bdb7ffb10dd940afb76
#
_cell.length_a   1.000
_cell.length_b   1.000
_cell.length_c   1.000
_cell.angle_alpha   90.00
_cell.angle_beta   90.00
_cell.angle_gamma   90.00
#
_symmetry.space_group_name_H-M   'P 1'
#
loop_
_entity.id
_entity.type
_entity.pdbx_description
1 polymer ?
#
loop_
_entity_poly.entity_id
_entity_poly.type
_entity_poly.pdbx_seq_one_letter_code
_entity_poly.pdbx_strand_id
1 'polypeptide(L)'
;MQNTIETMKSLTFGTELEYTGITRPKAAKAIQSVIGGTIAHRPDLGYDTWQIKSPDGRIWKAISDGSLGADGGCEVVTPILRWEDMETLQEVVRALRKAGAKATSETSQHIHSGAQ
;
A
#
# COMPACT_ATOMS: atom_id res chain seq x y z
N MET A 1 -1.42 13.48 -32.65
CA MET A 1 -2.17 13.43 -31.40
C MET A 1 -1.70 12.25 -30.56
N GLN A 2 -1.48 12.50 -29.31
CA GLN A 2 -0.95 11.45 -28.46
C GLN A 2 -2.05 10.45 -28.05
N ASN A 3 -1.69 9.19 -28.05
CA ASN A 3 -2.59 8.13 -27.63
C ASN A 3 -2.77 8.17 -26.11
N THR A 4 -4.01 8.32 -25.64
CA THR A 4 -4.32 8.41 -24.23
C THR A 4 -3.88 7.14 -23.46
N ILE A 5 -4.04 5.98 -24.08
CA ILE A 5 -3.65 4.72 -23.44
C ILE A 5 -2.14 4.65 -23.23
N GLU A 6 -1.37 5.07 -24.22
CA GLU A 6 0.08 5.10 -24.09
C GLU A 6 0.53 6.10 -23.04
N THR A 7 -0.14 7.24 -22.96
CA THR A 7 0.15 8.23 -21.93
C THR A 7 -0.09 7.66 -20.54
N MET A 8 -1.20 6.96 -20.34
CA MET A 8 -1.51 6.33 -19.06
C MET A 8 -0.48 5.27 -18.70
N LYS A 9 -0.05 4.47 -19.66
CA LYS A 9 0.94 3.41 -19.41
C LYS A 9 2.30 3.97 -19.02
N SER A 10 2.63 5.17 -19.43
CA SER A 10 3.91 5.79 -19.10
C SER A 10 3.90 6.51 -17.75
N LEU A 11 2.72 6.70 -17.15
CA LEU A 11 2.63 7.37 -15.87
C LEU A 11 3.03 6.44 -14.74
N THR A 12 3.66 7.03 -13.72
CA THR A 12 3.96 6.34 -12.47
C THR A 12 3.20 7.03 -11.35
N PHE A 13 2.92 6.29 -10.28
CA PHE A 13 2.19 6.84 -9.15
C PHE A 13 2.53 6.09 -7.87
N GLY A 14 2.41 6.79 -6.75
CA GLY A 14 2.40 6.16 -5.43
C GLY A 14 1.00 6.33 -4.85
N THR A 15 0.60 5.45 -3.97
CA THR A 15 -0.69 5.57 -3.30
C THR A 15 -0.57 5.23 -1.83
N GLU A 16 -1.42 5.86 -1.04
CA GLU A 16 -1.56 5.60 0.38
C GLU A 16 -2.99 5.15 0.62
N LEU A 17 -3.13 4.00 1.30
CA LEU A 17 -4.44 3.42 1.61
C LEU A 17 -4.58 3.40 3.12
N GLU A 18 -5.65 3.99 3.64
CA GLU A 18 -5.88 4.07 5.08
C GLU A 18 -6.99 3.12 5.50
N TYR A 19 -6.71 2.31 6.51
CA TYR A 19 -7.61 1.28 6.99
C TYR A 19 -7.74 1.28 8.49
N THR A 20 -8.87 0.76 8.98
CA THR A 20 -9.07 0.36 10.36
C THR A 20 -9.34 -1.14 10.39
N GLY A 21 -9.35 -1.72 11.59
CA GLY A 21 -9.73 -3.12 11.77
C GLY A 21 -8.67 -4.13 11.44
N ILE A 22 -7.45 -3.67 11.14
CA ILE A 22 -6.34 -4.56 10.84
C ILE A 22 -5.07 -4.04 11.51
N THR A 23 -4.26 -4.94 12.04
CA THR A 23 -2.97 -4.58 12.61
C THR A 23 -1.91 -4.49 11.51
N ARG A 24 -0.80 -3.79 11.79
CA ARG A 24 0.30 -3.67 10.82
C ARG A 24 0.91 -5.02 10.45
N PRO A 25 1.19 -5.95 11.42
CA PRO A 25 1.71 -7.26 11.01
C PRO A 25 0.74 -8.05 10.15
N LYS A 26 -0.56 -7.99 10.43
CA LYS A 26 -1.55 -8.64 9.58
C LYS A 26 -1.60 -8.04 8.18
N ALA A 27 -1.54 -6.71 8.10
CA ALA A 27 -1.49 -6.03 6.82
C ALA A 27 -0.25 -6.43 6.02
N ALA A 28 0.91 -6.48 6.69
CA ALA A 28 2.15 -6.91 6.05
C ALA A 28 2.04 -8.33 5.49
N LYS A 29 1.44 -9.23 6.22
CA LYS A 29 1.24 -10.60 5.74
C LYS A 29 0.27 -10.68 4.56
N ALA A 30 -0.79 -9.87 4.60
CA ALA A 30 -1.74 -9.83 3.49
C ALA A 30 -1.06 -9.31 2.22
N ILE A 31 -0.26 -8.27 2.34
CA ILE A 31 0.50 -7.73 1.21
C ILE A 31 1.48 -8.79 0.69
N GLN A 32 2.22 -9.43 1.59
CA GLN A 32 3.17 -10.46 1.22
C GLN A 32 2.50 -11.62 0.46
N SER A 33 1.28 -11.96 0.82
CA SER A 33 0.56 -13.05 0.15
C SER A 33 0.32 -12.77 -1.33
N VAL A 34 0.33 -11.50 -1.71
CA VAL A 34 0.12 -11.09 -3.10
C VAL A 34 1.44 -10.86 -3.82
N ILE A 35 2.32 -10.05 -3.22
CA ILE A 35 3.54 -9.63 -3.91
C ILE A 35 4.73 -10.55 -3.67
N GLY A 36 4.66 -11.39 -2.65
CA GLY A 36 5.79 -12.22 -2.26
C GLY A 36 6.85 -11.41 -1.50
N GLY A 37 8.05 -11.93 -1.44
CA GLY A 37 9.17 -11.23 -0.83
C GLY A 37 9.26 -11.44 0.67
N THR A 38 9.89 -10.51 1.36
CA THR A 38 10.21 -10.63 2.78
C THR A 38 9.60 -9.49 3.59
N ILE A 39 9.24 -9.80 4.83
CA ILE A 39 8.71 -8.82 5.79
C ILE A 39 9.82 -8.47 6.78
N ALA A 40 9.96 -7.17 7.07
CA ALA A 40 10.87 -6.69 8.10
C ALA A 40 10.15 -5.67 8.97
N HIS A 41 10.19 -5.85 10.29
CA HIS A 41 9.67 -4.86 11.22
C HIS A 41 10.76 -3.81 11.46
N ARG A 42 10.45 -2.57 11.18
CA ARG A 42 11.39 -1.46 11.24
C ARG A 42 10.87 -0.33 12.13
N PRO A 43 10.80 -0.56 13.46
CA PRO A 43 10.33 0.49 14.37
C PRO A 43 11.27 1.70 14.40
N ASP A 44 12.52 1.52 14.00
CA ASP A 44 13.48 2.60 13.88
C ASP A 44 13.05 3.68 12.88
N LEU A 45 12.20 3.34 11.93
CA LEU A 45 11.66 4.29 10.95
C LEU A 45 10.47 5.09 11.47
N GLY A 46 9.99 4.79 12.67
CA GLY A 46 8.82 5.43 13.25
C GLY A 46 7.51 4.79 12.79
N TYR A 47 6.42 5.18 13.44
CA TYR A 47 5.06 4.75 13.09
C TYR A 47 4.87 3.23 13.04
N ASP A 48 5.64 2.50 13.85
CA ASP A 48 5.57 1.03 13.87
C ASP A 48 5.63 0.44 12.47
N THR A 49 6.63 0.85 11.71
CA THR A 49 6.74 0.52 10.29
C THR A 49 7.05 -0.95 10.05
N TRP A 50 6.26 -1.57 9.18
CA TRP A 50 6.51 -2.91 8.67
C TRP A 50 6.76 -2.79 7.16
N GLN A 51 7.91 -3.27 6.71
CA GLN A 51 8.28 -3.21 5.30
C GLN A 51 8.09 -4.58 4.66
N ILE A 52 7.60 -4.58 3.43
CA ILE A 52 7.48 -5.79 2.63
C ILE A 52 8.29 -5.53 1.37
N LYS A 53 9.44 -6.18 1.26
CA LYS A 53 10.30 -6.01 0.10
C LYS A 53 9.94 -7.09 -0.92
N SER A 54 9.42 -6.67 -2.06
CA SER A 54 9.05 -7.60 -3.11
C SER A 54 10.29 -8.14 -3.83
N PRO A 55 10.14 -9.26 -4.57
CA PRO A 55 11.30 -9.84 -5.28
C PRO A 55 11.96 -8.90 -6.28
N ASP A 56 11.22 -7.92 -6.79
CA ASP A 56 11.79 -6.92 -7.71
C ASP A 56 12.51 -5.78 -6.99
N GLY A 57 12.57 -5.82 -5.65
CA GLY A 57 13.30 -4.84 -4.87
C GLY A 57 12.47 -3.64 -4.41
N ARG A 58 11.23 -3.54 -4.83
CA ARG A 58 10.37 -2.44 -4.38
C ARG A 58 9.85 -2.70 -2.97
N ILE A 59 9.63 -1.64 -2.23
CA ILE A 59 9.24 -1.74 -0.82
C ILE A 59 7.84 -1.19 -0.62
N TRP A 60 6.97 -2.04 -0.09
CA TRP A 60 5.66 -1.67 0.40
C TRP A 60 5.75 -1.49 1.91
N LYS A 61 4.91 -0.66 2.49
CA LYS A 61 4.95 -0.41 3.93
C LYS A 61 3.55 -0.48 4.53
N ALA A 62 3.49 -1.01 5.75
CA ALA A 62 2.33 -0.89 6.60
C ALA A 62 2.76 -0.13 7.84
N ILE A 63 2.15 1.03 8.08
CA ILE A 63 2.55 1.91 9.17
C ILE A 63 1.34 2.26 10.03
N SER A 64 1.63 2.73 11.24
CA SER A 64 0.59 3.22 12.15
C SER A 64 0.09 4.57 11.65
N ASP A 65 -1.23 4.74 11.62
CA ASP A 65 -1.82 6.04 11.36
C ASP A 65 -2.17 6.69 12.70
N GLY A 66 -1.34 7.63 13.12
CA GLY A 66 -1.50 8.30 14.39
C GLY A 66 -2.81 9.08 14.53
N SER A 67 -3.45 9.44 13.43
CA SER A 67 -4.69 10.20 13.47
C SER A 67 -5.89 9.34 13.86
N LEU A 68 -5.78 8.01 13.74
CA LEU A 68 -6.86 7.08 14.07
C LEU A 68 -6.67 6.40 15.42
N GLY A 69 -5.70 6.84 16.23
CA GLY A 69 -5.42 6.29 17.53
C GLY A 69 -4.49 5.09 17.49
N ALA A 70 -4.06 4.65 18.70
CA ALA A 70 -2.99 3.65 18.83
C ALA A 70 -3.33 2.30 18.22
N ASP A 71 -4.59 1.89 18.31
CA ASP A 71 -5.02 0.57 17.86
C ASP A 71 -5.89 0.61 16.62
N GLY A 72 -6.15 1.79 16.10
CA GLY A 72 -7.23 1.98 15.14
C GLY A 72 -6.83 2.03 13.68
N GLY A 73 -5.58 2.32 13.39
CA GLY A 73 -5.23 2.66 12.03
C GLY A 73 -4.02 1.95 11.48
N CYS A 74 -4.13 1.63 10.21
CA CYS A 74 -3.02 1.09 9.44
C CYS A 74 -3.01 1.81 8.09
N GLU A 75 -1.91 2.46 7.78
CA GLU A 75 -1.73 3.06 6.46
C GLU A 75 -0.83 2.16 5.64
N VAL A 76 -1.28 1.82 4.44
CA VAL A 76 -0.47 1.04 3.51
C VAL A 76 0.10 2.01 2.48
N VAL A 77 1.41 2.06 2.40
CA VAL A 77 2.13 2.94 1.46
C VAL A 77 2.74 2.06 0.38
N THR A 78 2.37 2.33 -0.86
CA THR A 78 2.93 1.59 -1.98
C THR A 78 4.25 2.20 -2.43
N PRO A 79 5.11 1.40 -3.10
CA PRO A 79 6.22 1.99 -3.85
C PRO A 79 5.67 2.71 -5.09
N ILE A 80 6.56 3.26 -5.88
CA ILE A 80 6.16 3.82 -7.17
C ILE A 80 5.66 2.67 -8.05
N LEU A 81 4.43 2.81 -8.53
CA LEU A 81 3.76 1.81 -9.35
C LEU A 81 3.61 2.32 -10.77
N ARG A 82 3.46 1.39 -11.68
CA ARG A 82 3.21 1.66 -13.10
C ARG A 82 1.85 1.11 -13.48
N TRP A 83 1.42 1.42 -14.68
CA TRP A 83 0.14 0.93 -15.19
C TRP A 83 0.00 -0.59 -15.04
N GLU A 84 1.05 -1.33 -15.38
CA GLU A 84 1.02 -2.80 -15.30
C GLU A 84 0.94 -3.33 -13.86
N ASP A 85 1.14 -2.47 -12.85
CA ASP A 85 1.02 -2.85 -11.45
C ASP A 85 -0.40 -2.71 -10.91
N MET A 86 -1.34 -2.19 -11.70
CA MET A 86 -2.70 -1.93 -11.24
C MET A 86 -3.41 -3.20 -10.79
N GLU A 87 -3.23 -4.29 -11.51
CA GLU A 87 -3.84 -5.56 -11.14
C GLU A 87 -3.30 -6.05 -9.80
N THR A 88 -1.99 -5.95 -9.60
CA THR A 88 -1.37 -6.31 -8.34
C THR A 88 -1.90 -5.44 -7.20
N LEU A 89 -2.04 -4.14 -7.41
CA LEU A 89 -2.60 -3.26 -6.41
C LEU A 89 -4.02 -3.66 -6.03
N GLN A 90 -4.85 -4.01 -7.00
CA GLN A 90 -6.20 -4.47 -6.73
C GLN A 90 -6.22 -5.76 -5.92
N GLU A 91 -5.32 -6.68 -6.22
CA GLU A 91 -5.19 -7.92 -5.46
C GLU A 91 -4.75 -7.65 -4.03
N VAL A 92 -3.84 -6.71 -3.82
CA VAL A 92 -3.42 -6.30 -2.48
C VAL A 92 -4.61 -5.74 -1.70
N VAL A 93 -5.39 -4.87 -2.32
CA VAL A 93 -6.58 -4.30 -1.66
C VAL A 93 -7.56 -5.40 -1.26
N ARG A 94 -7.80 -6.36 -2.14
CA ARG A 94 -8.68 -7.48 -1.82
C ARG A 94 -8.15 -8.34 -0.69
N ALA A 95 -6.85 -8.60 -0.68
CA ALA A 95 -6.22 -9.39 0.39
C ALA A 95 -6.32 -8.68 1.73
N LEU A 96 -6.13 -7.35 1.75
CA LEU A 96 -6.28 -6.56 2.97
C LEU A 96 -7.71 -6.62 3.49
N ARG A 97 -8.70 -6.45 2.62
CA ARG A 97 -10.10 -6.54 3.02
C ARG A 97 -10.44 -7.92 3.57
N LYS A 98 -9.94 -8.96 2.93
CA LYS A 98 -10.16 -10.33 3.37
C LYS A 98 -9.54 -10.59 4.74
N ALA A 99 -8.46 -9.91 5.05
CA ALA A 99 -7.79 -10.00 6.36
C ALA A 99 -8.46 -9.16 7.43
N GLY A 100 -9.50 -8.39 7.09
CA GLY A 100 -10.26 -7.61 8.06
C GLY A 100 -10.13 -6.09 7.92
N ALA A 101 -9.33 -5.61 7.00
CA ALA A 101 -9.16 -4.17 6.81
C ALA A 101 -10.44 -3.52 6.31
N LYS A 102 -10.76 -2.37 6.88
CA LYS A 102 -11.93 -1.58 6.48
C LYS A 102 -11.49 -0.17 6.16
N ALA A 103 -11.87 0.31 4.98
CA ALA A 103 -11.68 1.71 4.67
C ALA A 103 -12.67 2.52 5.51
N THR A 104 -12.20 3.58 6.16
CA THR A 104 -13.09 4.45 6.92
C THR A 104 -13.75 5.45 5.98
N SER A 105 -14.86 6.03 6.43
CA SER A 105 -15.54 7.05 5.63
C SER A 105 -14.68 8.30 5.43
N GLU A 106 -13.70 8.50 6.29
CA GLU A 106 -12.80 9.65 6.23
C GLU A 106 -11.53 9.34 5.46
N THR A 107 -11.29 8.06 5.17
CA THR A 107 -10.10 7.68 4.45
C THR A 107 -10.42 7.52 2.98
N SER A 108 -9.50 7.95 2.17
CA SER A 108 -9.60 7.81 0.74
C SER A 108 -8.26 7.37 0.19
N GLN A 109 -8.29 6.90 -1.02
CA GLN A 109 -7.05 6.59 -1.71
C GLN A 109 -6.42 7.90 -2.14
N HIS A 110 -5.21 8.15 -1.70
CA HIS A 110 -4.43 9.31 -2.12
C HIS A 110 -3.47 8.86 -3.19
N ILE A 111 -3.73 9.28 -4.41
CA ILE A 111 -2.89 8.92 -5.54
C ILE A 111 -2.03 10.11 -5.90
N HIS A 112 -0.72 9.90 -5.90
CA HIS A 112 0.25 10.92 -6.24
C HIS A 112 0.90 10.55 -7.57
N SER A 113 0.77 11.43 -8.54
CA SER A 113 1.42 11.19 -9.82
C SER A 113 2.92 11.42 -9.71
N GLY A 114 3.69 10.40 -10.06
CA GLY A 114 5.14 10.52 -10.11
C GLY A 114 5.65 11.24 -11.35
N ALA A 115 4.76 11.55 -12.27
CA ALA A 115 5.12 12.21 -13.52
C ALA A 115 5.12 13.73 -13.44
N GLN A 116 4.78 14.27 -12.32
CA GLN A 116 4.73 15.72 -12.17
C GLN A 116 6.09 16.32 -11.88
#